data_95edea7a155640462a87c0488e523235
#
_entry.id   95edea7a155640462a87c0488e523235
#
_cell.length_a   1.000
_cell.length_b   1.000
_cell.length_c   1.000
_cell.angle_alpha   90.00
_cell.angle_beta   90.00
_cell.angle_gamma   90.00
#
_symmetry.space_group_name_H-M   'P 1'
#
loop_
_entity.id
_entity.type
_entity.pdbx_description
1 polymer ?
#
loop_
_entity_poly.entity_id
_entity_poly.type
_entity_poly.pdbx_seq_one_letter_code
_entity_poly.pdbx_strand_id
1 'polypeptide(L)'
;MHPQGSNRQKRNLGLWSAAGVVVCGMVGAGIFTTTGLHAAELGSGWAVMLVWAVGGLLALCGTLTYIELAALWPEAGGSYVFVRNIYGPMSGFVVGLSVAIVGFMGSIAVVGLTLGAYFQKVVPSVSPDTMATVAVLVATLVHCFGVRESNAVNQLGALFKIILLTGLVCWGFSVDATAATPPPSVGGDPTGLSSSVFGSAMAAVAFAYLGWDNPTYIAGEIRNTKRSLKWGMTLGMLAVTALYLLVNWVFLRAAAPHEMIHPDGSPVVDIGRFATVRLFGETVGGTFNILILLVLFSTLSLTAMVGARVFYSMGRKGELPGALTILNRRGSPVIALAVQCAGVLLLIRFTGLKDLLESVGVILTVISGATVLGVILLRIRRPGLPRPFRVPLYPVPPVIYLLLTVWMAWSVFRSNPTSIILTLGTIGVTLAVWFGFSRRHSRPPSSGDTAA
;
A
#
# COMPACT_ATOMS: atom_id res chain seq x y z
N MET A 1 -32.36 3.89 31.01
CA MET A 1 -32.35 4.78 29.82
C MET A 1 -31.01 5.50 29.77
N HIS A 2 -30.02 4.93 29.10
CA HIS A 2 -28.82 5.68 28.73
C HIS A 2 -29.01 6.15 27.29
N PRO A 3 -28.88 7.42 26.98
CA PRO A 3 -28.91 7.89 25.59
C PRO A 3 -27.62 7.43 24.92
N GLN A 4 -27.71 6.42 24.07
CA GLN A 4 -26.68 6.17 23.07
C GLN A 4 -26.67 7.39 22.14
N GLY A 5 -25.85 8.39 22.50
CA GLY A 5 -25.53 9.49 21.65
C GLY A 5 -24.88 8.90 20.39
N SER A 6 -25.64 8.84 19.31
CA SER A 6 -25.13 8.52 17.98
C SER A 6 -24.06 9.55 17.62
N ASN A 7 -22.81 9.23 17.87
CA ASN A 7 -21.66 10.01 17.41
C ASN A 7 -21.61 9.83 15.89
N ARG A 8 -22.56 10.44 15.16
CA ARG A 8 -22.54 10.54 13.70
C ARG A 8 -21.28 11.28 13.35
N GLN A 9 -20.24 10.56 12.96
CA GLN A 9 -19.03 11.13 12.38
C GLN A 9 -19.45 12.20 11.36
N LYS A 10 -18.98 13.43 11.55
CA LYS A 10 -19.32 14.55 10.66
C LYS A 10 -18.78 14.24 9.28
N ARG A 11 -19.66 14.07 8.30
CA ARG A 11 -19.31 13.85 6.89
C ARG A 11 -18.80 15.15 6.28
N ASN A 12 -17.51 15.40 6.37
CA ASN A 12 -16.89 16.66 5.94
C ASN A 12 -15.98 16.51 4.69
N LEU A 13 -15.62 15.28 4.31
CA LEU A 13 -14.69 15.02 3.21
C LEU A 13 -15.42 15.00 1.85
N GLY A 14 -14.92 15.76 0.87
CA GLY A 14 -15.47 15.84 -0.48
C GLY A 14 -14.71 14.95 -1.49
N LEU A 15 -15.04 15.12 -2.76
CA LEU A 15 -14.41 14.42 -3.89
C LEU A 15 -12.89 14.60 -3.92
N TRP A 16 -12.40 15.83 -3.81
CA TRP A 16 -10.97 16.15 -3.86
C TRP A 16 -10.23 15.58 -2.64
N SER A 17 -10.90 15.53 -1.49
CA SER A 17 -10.32 14.85 -0.30
C SER A 17 -10.18 13.34 -0.55
N ALA A 18 -11.17 12.70 -1.17
CA ALA A 18 -11.07 11.28 -1.53
C ALA A 18 -9.94 11.02 -2.53
N ALA A 19 -9.80 11.87 -3.57
CA ALA A 19 -8.69 11.78 -4.52
C ALA A 19 -7.34 12.00 -3.84
N GLY A 20 -7.23 12.99 -2.96
CA GLY A 20 -6.02 13.26 -2.18
C GLY A 20 -5.62 12.09 -1.29
N VAL A 21 -6.58 11.39 -0.68
CA VAL A 21 -6.32 10.19 0.13
C VAL A 21 -5.77 9.04 -0.72
N VAL A 22 -6.27 8.85 -1.96
CA VAL A 22 -5.69 7.88 -2.90
C VAL A 22 -4.23 8.24 -3.21
N VAL A 23 -3.97 9.48 -3.64
CA VAL A 23 -2.62 9.94 -4.00
C VAL A 23 -1.67 9.83 -2.81
N CYS A 24 -2.12 10.26 -1.62
CA CYS A 24 -1.30 10.21 -0.41
C CYS A 24 -0.95 8.78 0.00
N GLY A 25 -1.90 7.86 -0.15
CA GLY A 25 -1.72 6.46 0.18
C GLY A 25 -0.80 5.71 -0.78
N MET A 26 -0.87 6.04 -2.07
CA MET A 26 -0.09 5.35 -3.11
C MET A 26 1.34 5.87 -3.23
N VAL A 27 1.55 7.20 -3.17
CA VAL A 27 2.91 7.78 -3.33
C VAL A 27 3.74 7.54 -2.07
N GLY A 28 4.58 6.53 -2.12
CA GLY A 28 5.46 6.09 -1.03
C GLY A 28 6.77 5.48 -1.55
N ALA A 29 7.29 4.48 -0.83
CA ALA A 29 8.56 3.82 -1.17
C ALA A 29 8.55 3.18 -2.57
N GLY A 30 7.42 2.60 -2.99
CA GLY A 30 7.34 1.80 -4.21
C GLY A 30 7.85 2.53 -5.46
N ILE A 31 7.43 3.78 -5.70
CA ILE A 31 7.87 4.53 -6.89
C ILE A 31 9.37 4.86 -6.87
N PHE A 32 9.96 4.96 -5.69
CA PHE A 32 11.38 5.31 -5.51
C PHE A 32 12.32 4.11 -5.49
N THR A 33 11.79 2.86 -5.50
CA THR A 33 12.63 1.65 -5.37
C THR A 33 12.34 0.58 -6.42
N THR A 34 11.07 0.34 -6.75
CA THR A 34 10.65 -0.83 -7.53
C THR A 34 11.33 -0.93 -8.89
N THR A 35 11.42 0.19 -9.61
CA THR A 35 12.07 0.21 -10.94
C THR A 35 13.54 -0.15 -10.85
N GLY A 36 14.27 0.45 -9.91
CA GLY A 36 15.69 0.15 -9.76
C GLY A 36 15.96 -1.30 -9.33
N LEU A 37 15.06 -1.90 -8.54
CA LEU A 37 15.18 -3.30 -8.12
C LEU A 37 14.98 -4.32 -9.25
N HIS A 38 14.15 -3.99 -10.25
CA HIS A 38 13.73 -4.96 -11.27
C HIS A 38 14.13 -4.59 -12.69
N ALA A 39 14.60 -3.36 -12.95
CA ALA A 39 14.89 -2.89 -14.31
C ALA A 39 15.91 -3.78 -15.02
N ALA A 40 16.99 -4.14 -14.34
CA ALA A 40 18.05 -4.98 -14.91
C ALA A 40 17.56 -6.40 -15.25
N GLU A 41 16.74 -6.98 -14.39
CA GLU A 41 16.13 -8.31 -14.61
C GLU A 41 15.10 -8.28 -15.75
N LEU A 42 14.36 -7.19 -15.89
CA LEU A 42 13.41 -6.96 -17.00
C LEU A 42 14.15 -6.72 -18.34
N GLY A 43 15.39 -6.23 -18.29
CA GLY A 43 16.30 -6.09 -19.43
C GLY A 43 15.88 -5.05 -20.47
N SER A 44 14.66 -4.54 -20.45
CA SER A 44 14.16 -3.60 -21.45
C SER A 44 13.30 -2.49 -20.83
N GLY A 45 13.49 -1.25 -21.35
CA GLY A 45 12.68 -0.10 -20.90
C GLY A 45 11.20 -0.27 -21.22
N TRP A 46 10.87 -0.97 -22.31
CA TRP A 46 9.49 -1.31 -22.64
C TRP A 46 8.87 -2.26 -21.61
N ALA A 47 9.63 -3.26 -21.16
CA ALA A 47 9.14 -4.18 -20.13
C ALA A 47 8.88 -3.46 -18.79
N VAL A 48 9.76 -2.51 -18.42
CA VAL A 48 9.52 -1.64 -17.24
C VAL A 48 8.25 -0.84 -17.41
N MET A 49 8.04 -0.16 -18.54
CA MET A 49 6.82 0.61 -18.77
C MET A 49 5.56 -0.25 -18.78
N LEU A 50 5.64 -1.45 -19.37
CA LEU A 50 4.54 -2.39 -19.43
C LEU A 50 4.13 -2.89 -18.05
N VAL A 51 5.07 -3.25 -17.17
CA VAL A 51 4.75 -3.71 -15.81
C VAL A 51 4.05 -2.62 -15.01
N TRP A 52 4.47 -1.36 -15.15
CA TRP A 52 3.80 -0.23 -14.50
C TRP A 52 2.42 0.07 -15.09
N ALA A 53 2.24 -0.05 -16.40
CA ALA A 53 0.94 0.11 -17.06
C ALA A 53 -0.05 -1.01 -16.65
N VAL A 54 0.41 -2.27 -16.61
CA VAL A 54 -0.41 -3.42 -16.17
C VAL A 54 -0.73 -3.30 -14.68
N GLY A 55 0.19 -2.82 -13.84
CA GLY A 55 -0.07 -2.52 -12.43
C GLY A 55 -1.14 -1.45 -12.25
N GLY A 56 -1.09 -0.38 -13.04
CA GLY A 56 -2.13 0.64 -13.08
C GLY A 56 -3.50 0.09 -13.52
N LEU A 57 -3.52 -0.78 -14.52
CA LEU A 57 -4.75 -1.46 -14.95
C LEU A 57 -5.31 -2.36 -13.84
N LEU A 58 -4.47 -3.15 -13.17
CA LEU A 58 -4.87 -3.98 -12.02
C LEU A 58 -5.52 -3.11 -10.94
N ALA A 59 -4.85 -2.04 -10.52
CA ALA A 59 -5.35 -1.16 -9.47
C ALA A 59 -6.62 -0.42 -9.89
N LEU A 60 -6.77 -0.02 -11.16
CA LEU A 60 -7.99 0.57 -11.69
C LEU A 60 -9.17 -0.42 -11.66
N CYS A 61 -8.95 -1.65 -12.07
CA CYS A 61 -9.97 -2.72 -12.02
C CYS A 61 -10.42 -2.99 -10.56
N GLY A 62 -9.47 -3.03 -9.62
CA GLY A 62 -9.74 -3.12 -8.19
C GLY A 62 -10.55 -1.92 -7.68
N THR A 63 -10.11 -0.71 -8.00
CA THR A 63 -10.77 0.55 -7.63
C THR A 63 -12.24 0.56 -8.05
N LEU A 64 -12.53 0.28 -9.33
CA LEU A 64 -13.89 0.26 -9.85
C LEU A 64 -14.77 -0.78 -9.13
N THR A 65 -14.20 -1.92 -8.79
CA THR A 65 -14.91 -3.00 -8.09
C THR A 65 -15.19 -2.63 -6.63
N TYR A 66 -14.22 -2.01 -5.93
CA TYR A 66 -14.39 -1.58 -4.54
C TYR A 66 -15.38 -0.43 -4.38
N ILE A 67 -15.50 0.45 -5.38
CA ILE A 67 -16.52 1.52 -5.38
C ILE A 67 -17.93 0.93 -5.29
N GLU A 68 -18.22 -0.21 -5.95
CA GLU A 68 -19.52 -0.87 -5.84
C GLU A 68 -19.80 -1.32 -4.40
N LEU A 69 -18.82 -1.95 -3.73
CA LEU A 69 -18.97 -2.41 -2.35
C LEU A 69 -19.06 -1.24 -1.36
N ALA A 70 -18.25 -0.22 -1.53
CA ALA A 70 -18.28 0.97 -0.68
C ALA A 70 -19.57 1.79 -0.85
N ALA A 71 -20.21 1.72 -2.02
CA ALA A 71 -21.52 2.31 -2.23
C ALA A 71 -22.65 1.49 -1.60
N LEU A 72 -22.49 0.16 -1.49
CA LEU A 72 -23.42 -0.74 -0.79
C LEU A 72 -23.30 -0.59 0.74
N TRP A 73 -22.07 -0.58 1.24
CA TRP A 73 -21.76 -0.47 2.68
C TRP A 73 -20.84 0.73 2.93
N PRO A 74 -21.43 1.94 3.06
CA PRO A 74 -20.66 3.17 3.27
C PRO A 74 -20.20 3.32 4.73
N GLU A 75 -19.55 2.28 5.24
CA GLU A 75 -18.99 2.17 6.59
C GLU A 75 -17.47 2.24 6.52
N ALA A 76 -16.84 2.73 7.58
CA ALA A 76 -15.39 2.73 7.71
C ALA A 76 -14.87 1.31 7.96
N GLY A 77 -13.82 0.89 7.24
CA GLY A 77 -13.17 -0.40 7.46
C GLY A 77 -12.79 -1.18 6.19
N GLY A 78 -13.13 -0.67 5.00
CA GLY A 78 -12.65 -1.22 3.72
C GLY A 78 -12.88 -2.71 3.56
N SER A 79 -11.85 -3.44 3.12
CA SER A 79 -11.88 -4.89 2.85
C SER A 79 -12.41 -5.72 4.02
N TYR A 80 -12.10 -5.35 5.28
CA TYR A 80 -12.61 -6.02 6.46
C TYR A 80 -14.14 -6.04 6.51
N VAL A 81 -14.78 -4.88 6.29
CA VAL A 81 -16.24 -4.75 6.30
C VAL A 81 -16.86 -5.52 5.14
N PHE A 82 -16.27 -5.39 3.95
CA PHE A 82 -16.80 -6.04 2.75
C PHE A 82 -16.74 -7.56 2.87
N VAL A 83 -15.59 -8.12 3.22
CA VAL A 83 -15.40 -9.57 3.37
C VAL A 83 -16.26 -10.13 4.51
N ARG A 84 -16.38 -9.40 5.62
CA ARG A 84 -17.27 -9.80 6.72
C ARG A 84 -18.74 -9.90 6.28
N ASN A 85 -19.22 -8.94 5.51
CA ASN A 85 -20.62 -8.91 5.04
C ASN A 85 -20.90 -9.94 3.93
N ILE A 86 -19.88 -10.36 3.19
CA ILE A 86 -20.00 -11.33 2.08
C ILE A 86 -19.80 -12.77 2.56
N TYR A 87 -18.77 -13.02 3.35
CA TYR A 87 -18.28 -14.36 3.70
C TYR A 87 -18.44 -14.70 5.18
N GLY A 88 -18.82 -13.73 6.00
CA GLY A 88 -19.04 -13.93 7.43
C GLY A 88 -17.89 -13.44 8.33
N PRO A 89 -18.10 -13.52 9.68
CA PRO A 89 -17.21 -12.90 10.68
C PRO A 89 -15.79 -13.42 10.67
N MET A 90 -15.59 -14.73 10.52
CA MET A 90 -14.26 -15.35 10.48
C MET A 90 -13.42 -14.83 9.31
N SER A 91 -13.99 -14.80 8.11
CA SER A 91 -13.29 -14.32 6.91
C SER A 91 -12.97 -12.83 7.02
N GLY A 92 -13.89 -12.02 7.57
CA GLY A 92 -13.64 -10.62 7.87
C GLY A 92 -12.47 -10.44 8.85
N PHE A 93 -12.46 -11.22 9.94
CA PHE A 93 -11.37 -11.17 10.92
C PHE A 93 -10.01 -11.53 10.28
N VAL A 94 -9.94 -12.64 9.53
CA VAL A 94 -8.70 -13.09 8.87
C VAL A 94 -8.18 -11.98 7.94
N VAL A 95 -9.03 -11.38 7.10
CA VAL A 95 -8.65 -10.27 6.24
C VAL A 95 -8.23 -9.04 7.04
N GLY A 96 -8.98 -8.65 8.06
CA GLY A 96 -8.66 -7.49 8.90
C GLY A 96 -7.30 -7.60 9.58
N LEU A 97 -7.02 -8.75 10.19
CA LEU A 97 -5.74 -9.00 10.87
C LEU A 97 -4.58 -9.18 9.87
N SER A 98 -4.83 -9.82 8.72
CA SER A 98 -3.82 -9.92 7.66
C SER A 98 -3.44 -8.54 7.10
N VAL A 99 -4.40 -7.65 6.90
CA VAL A 99 -4.13 -6.25 6.52
C VAL A 99 -3.36 -5.52 7.62
N ALA A 100 -3.66 -5.77 8.90
CA ALA A 100 -2.92 -5.17 10.01
C ALA A 100 -1.44 -5.64 10.04
N ILE A 101 -1.18 -6.93 9.82
CA ILE A 101 0.16 -7.51 9.83
C ILE A 101 0.90 -7.17 8.52
N VAL A 102 0.38 -7.59 7.37
CA VAL A 102 1.09 -7.45 6.09
C VAL A 102 0.95 -6.03 5.55
N GLY A 103 -0.27 -5.48 5.59
CA GLY A 103 -0.55 -4.15 5.04
C GLY A 103 0.15 -3.03 5.81
N PHE A 104 0.12 -3.07 7.13
CA PHE A 104 0.74 -2.02 7.94
C PHE A 104 2.15 -2.37 8.40
N MET A 105 2.38 -3.49 9.11
CA MET A 105 3.73 -3.82 9.56
C MET A 105 4.67 -4.05 8.37
N GLY A 106 4.25 -4.81 7.35
CA GLY A 106 5.04 -5.06 6.14
C GLY A 106 5.36 -3.77 5.39
N SER A 107 4.37 -2.89 5.18
CA SER A 107 4.61 -1.59 4.51
C SER A 107 5.53 -0.68 5.31
N ILE A 108 5.45 -0.65 6.65
CA ILE A 108 6.37 0.13 7.49
C ILE A 108 7.79 -0.39 7.36
N ALA A 109 7.97 -1.73 7.32
CA ALA A 109 9.28 -2.34 7.13
C ALA A 109 9.87 -2.00 5.76
N VAL A 110 9.08 -2.09 4.68
CA VAL A 110 9.50 -1.68 3.32
C VAL A 110 9.91 -0.21 3.29
N VAL A 111 9.07 0.69 3.81
CA VAL A 111 9.37 2.13 3.81
C VAL A 111 10.61 2.42 4.66
N GLY A 112 10.77 1.72 5.80
CA GLY A 112 11.94 1.84 6.67
C GLY A 112 13.23 1.42 5.97
N LEU A 113 13.26 0.24 5.33
CA LEU A 113 14.41 -0.26 4.58
C LEU A 113 14.74 0.64 3.38
N THR A 114 13.73 1.11 2.67
CA THR A 114 13.91 2.10 1.59
C THR A 114 14.56 3.38 2.14
N LEU A 115 14.04 3.92 3.24
CA LEU A 115 14.60 5.10 3.89
C LEU A 115 16.06 4.85 4.29
N GLY A 116 16.37 3.67 4.82
CA GLY A 116 17.72 3.26 5.16
C GLY A 116 18.67 3.26 3.96
N ALA A 117 18.23 2.72 2.82
CA ALA A 117 19.02 2.70 1.59
C ALA A 117 19.33 4.11 1.05
N TYR A 118 18.33 5.00 1.07
CA TYR A 118 18.51 6.40 0.70
C TYR A 118 19.40 7.17 1.70
N PHE A 119 19.27 6.89 3.00
CA PHE A 119 20.09 7.53 4.05
C PHE A 119 21.56 7.12 3.97
N GLN A 120 21.85 5.87 3.61
CA GLN A 120 23.23 5.39 3.43
C GLN A 120 24.02 6.19 2.38
N LYS A 121 23.34 6.80 1.40
CA LYS A 121 23.97 7.70 0.41
C LYS A 121 24.38 9.05 1.03
N VAL A 122 23.83 9.41 2.19
CA VAL A 122 24.19 10.62 2.95
C VAL A 122 25.24 10.28 4.01
N VAL A 123 25.08 9.15 4.70
CA VAL A 123 25.95 8.68 5.76
C VAL A 123 26.36 7.22 5.49
N PRO A 124 27.42 6.98 4.70
CA PRO A 124 27.82 5.63 4.26
C PRO A 124 28.18 4.67 5.42
N SER A 125 28.56 5.19 6.58
CA SER A 125 28.91 4.39 7.76
C SER A 125 27.72 3.69 8.43
N VAL A 126 26.48 4.10 8.13
CA VAL A 126 25.26 3.54 8.74
C VAL A 126 24.63 2.53 7.78
N SER A 127 24.41 1.30 8.27
CA SER A 127 23.74 0.29 7.43
C SER A 127 22.25 0.63 7.22
N PRO A 128 21.65 0.25 6.08
CA PRO A 128 20.22 0.47 5.80
C PRO A 128 19.31 -0.08 6.89
N ASP A 129 19.58 -1.28 7.41
CA ASP A 129 18.79 -1.93 8.45
C ASP A 129 18.84 -1.19 9.78
N THR A 130 20.02 -0.65 10.14
CA THR A 130 20.18 0.17 11.34
C THR A 130 19.35 1.45 11.23
N MET A 131 19.44 2.13 10.09
CA MET A 131 18.67 3.36 9.90
C MET A 131 17.16 3.09 9.83
N ALA A 132 16.74 1.99 9.17
CA ALA A 132 15.36 1.54 9.18
C ALA A 132 14.84 1.32 10.60
N THR A 133 15.61 0.61 11.42
CA THR A 133 15.30 0.35 12.84
C THR A 133 15.15 1.67 13.61
N VAL A 134 16.11 2.58 13.48
CA VAL A 134 16.06 3.90 14.14
C VAL A 134 14.84 4.69 13.71
N ALA A 135 14.55 4.75 12.41
CA ALA A 135 13.40 5.47 11.87
C ALA A 135 12.07 4.93 12.40
N VAL A 136 11.92 3.60 12.48
CA VAL A 136 10.73 2.95 13.04
C VAL A 136 10.57 3.23 14.53
N LEU A 137 11.67 3.15 15.30
CA LEU A 137 11.65 3.48 16.74
C LEU A 137 11.30 4.93 16.98
N VAL A 138 11.90 5.86 16.23
CA VAL A 138 11.62 7.31 16.34
C VAL A 138 10.15 7.59 16.02
N ALA A 139 9.63 7.06 14.90
CA ALA A 139 8.23 7.23 14.54
C ALA A 139 7.29 6.67 15.62
N THR A 140 7.58 5.46 16.13
CA THR A 140 6.79 4.85 17.21
C THR A 140 6.79 5.70 18.46
N LEU A 141 7.96 6.18 18.90
CA LEU A 141 8.09 7.04 20.08
C LEU A 141 7.33 8.36 19.90
N VAL A 142 7.45 9.03 18.75
CA VAL A 142 6.69 10.26 18.44
C VAL A 142 5.19 10.02 18.63
N HIS A 143 4.65 8.91 18.15
CA HIS A 143 3.21 8.60 18.30
C HIS A 143 2.84 8.18 19.73
N CYS A 144 3.76 7.59 20.50
CA CYS A 144 3.55 7.38 21.95
C CYS A 144 3.43 8.70 22.71
N PHE A 145 4.13 9.76 22.30
CA PHE A 145 4.01 11.08 22.90
C PHE A 145 2.79 11.89 22.45
N GLY A 146 1.93 11.32 21.58
CA GLY A 146 0.62 11.89 21.28
C GLY A 146 0.66 13.09 20.36
N VAL A 147 1.51 13.08 19.34
CA VAL A 147 1.48 14.07 18.26
C VAL A 147 0.16 13.89 17.50
N ARG A 148 -0.75 14.87 17.66
CA ARG A 148 -1.99 14.91 16.88
C ARG A 148 -1.64 15.39 15.47
N GLU A 149 -1.52 14.46 14.56
CA GLU A 149 -1.48 14.81 13.14
C GLU A 149 -2.86 15.33 12.74
N SER A 150 -2.93 16.60 12.39
CA SER A 150 -4.13 17.19 11.84
C SER A 150 -4.29 16.74 10.38
N ASN A 151 -5.53 16.70 9.86
CA ASN A 151 -5.79 16.46 8.43
C ASN A 151 -5.00 17.43 7.52
N ALA A 152 -4.65 18.63 8.02
CA ALA A 152 -3.83 19.59 7.32
C ALA A 152 -2.40 19.08 7.07
N VAL A 153 -1.76 18.42 8.05
CA VAL A 153 -0.40 17.86 7.89
C VAL A 153 -0.40 16.76 6.82
N ASN A 154 -1.43 15.90 6.83
CA ASN A 154 -1.57 14.87 5.80
C ASN A 154 -1.81 15.45 4.40
N GLN A 155 -2.63 16.49 4.28
CA GLN A 155 -2.87 17.16 3.00
C GLN A 155 -1.63 17.90 2.49
N LEU A 156 -0.88 18.56 3.38
CA LEU A 156 0.39 19.20 3.02
C LEU A 156 1.43 18.16 2.58
N GLY A 157 1.52 17.03 3.29
CA GLY A 157 2.38 15.91 2.89
C GLY A 157 2.03 15.34 1.52
N ALA A 158 0.72 15.18 1.22
CA ALA A 158 0.26 14.74 -0.10
C ALA A 158 0.61 15.76 -1.19
N LEU A 159 0.37 17.05 -0.94
CA LEU A 159 0.71 18.12 -1.86
C LEU A 159 2.21 18.18 -2.14
N PHE A 160 3.03 18.05 -1.09
CA PHE A 160 4.49 18.02 -1.22
C PHE A 160 4.95 16.85 -2.11
N LYS A 161 4.39 15.64 -1.94
CA LYS A 161 4.70 14.47 -2.76
C LYS A 161 4.33 14.69 -4.24
N ILE A 162 3.15 15.29 -4.49
CA ILE A 162 2.71 15.60 -5.86
C ILE A 162 3.65 16.63 -6.49
N ILE A 163 3.97 17.70 -5.78
CA ILE A 163 4.87 18.75 -6.28
C ILE A 163 6.25 18.17 -6.57
N LEU A 164 6.79 17.34 -5.66
CA LEU A 164 8.11 16.71 -5.84
C LEU A 164 8.15 15.84 -7.10
N LEU A 165 7.18 14.94 -7.27
CA LEU A 165 7.16 14.04 -8.43
C LEU A 165 6.82 14.79 -9.74
N THR A 166 5.90 15.74 -9.71
CA THR A 166 5.58 16.55 -10.88
C THR A 166 6.78 17.42 -11.26
N GLY A 167 7.47 18.00 -10.29
CA GLY A 167 8.70 18.76 -10.50
C GLY A 167 9.79 17.90 -11.14
N LEU A 168 9.99 16.66 -10.65
CA LEU A 168 10.90 15.70 -11.25
C LEU A 168 10.53 15.43 -12.72
N VAL A 169 9.25 15.22 -13.01
CA VAL A 169 8.77 14.96 -14.36
C VAL A 169 9.02 16.17 -15.25
N CYS A 170 8.54 17.36 -14.87
CA CYS A 170 8.69 18.58 -15.66
C CYS A 170 10.17 18.88 -15.94
N TRP A 171 11.02 18.78 -14.93
CA TRP A 171 12.44 19.03 -15.06
C TRP A 171 13.13 17.93 -15.88
N GLY A 172 12.78 16.65 -15.64
CA GLY A 172 13.30 15.52 -16.40
C GLY A 172 12.99 15.58 -17.90
N PHE A 173 11.89 16.21 -18.30
CA PHE A 173 11.55 16.46 -19.70
C PHE A 173 12.25 17.69 -20.28
N SER A 174 12.69 18.65 -19.47
CA SER A 174 13.36 19.87 -19.94
C SER A 174 14.84 19.69 -20.28
N VAL A 175 15.45 18.59 -19.81
CA VAL A 175 16.86 18.27 -20.14
C VAL A 175 16.95 17.62 -21.51
N ASP A 176 17.83 18.17 -22.37
CA ASP A 176 18.07 17.60 -23.70
C ASP A 176 18.59 16.19 -23.61
N ALA A 177 17.94 15.27 -24.32
CA ALA A 177 18.28 13.85 -24.35
C ALA A 177 19.65 13.55 -25.01
N THR A 178 20.34 14.55 -25.55
CA THR A 178 21.66 14.42 -26.19
C THR A 178 22.78 14.15 -25.18
N ALA A 179 22.58 14.44 -23.91
CA ALA A 179 23.52 14.13 -22.81
C ALA A 179 23.15 12.84 -22.05
N ALA A 180 21.93 12.37 -22.18
CA ALA A 180 21.45 11.12 -21.62
C ALA A 180 21.35 10.08 -22.76
N THR A 181 21.59 8.82 -22.45
CA THR A 181 21.42 7.68 -23.36
C THR A 181 20.19 7.84 -24.29
N PRO A 182 20.26 7.35 -25.54
CA PRO A 182 19.14 7.45 -26.50
C PRO A 182 17.84 6.96 -25.84
N PRO A 183 16.68 7.50 -26.28
CA PRO A 183 15.38 7.09 -25.72
C PRO A 183 15.33 5.57 -25.62
N PRO A 184 14.74 5.00 -24.58
CA PRO A 184 14.82 3.58 -24.29
C PRO A 184 14.62 2.83 -25.59
N SER A 185 15.70 2.20 -26.06
CA SER A 185 15.63 1.42 -27.28
C SER A 185 14.49 0.41 -27.06
N VAL A 186 13.47 0.49 -27.90
CA VAL A 186 12.37 -0.49 -27.95
C VAL A 186 12.91 -1.90 -28.26
N GLY A 187 14.22 -2.00 -28.51
CA GLY A 187 15.00 -3.17 -28.82
C GLY A 187 15.53 -3.90 -27.60
N GLY A 188 14.67 -4.55 -26.87
CA GLY A 188 14.99 -5.74 -26.10
C GLY A 188 14.02 -6.81 -26.57
N ASP A 189 14.50 -8.01 -26.75
CA ASP A 189 13.69 -9.12 -27.22
C ASP A 189 12.50 -9.34 -26.27
N PRO A 190 11.26 -9.06 -26.67
CA PRO A 190 10.09 -9.30 -25.82
C PRO A 190 9.90 -10.79 -25.51
N THR A 191 10.60 -11.68 -26.21
CA THR A 191 10.55 -13.13 -25.98
C THR A 191 11.43 -13.59 -24.81
N GLY A 192 12.36 -12.73 -24.31
CA GLY A 192 13.20 -12.98 -23.14
C GLY A 192 12.53 -12.73 -21.79
N LEU A 193 11.31 -12.18 -21.76
CA LEU A 193 10.54 -11.99 -20.55
C LEU A 193 10.07 -13.32 -19.98
N SER A 194 10.87 -13.92 -19.10
CA SER A 194 10.37 -15.05 -18.33
C SER A 194 9.15 -14.60 -17.53
N SER A 195 8.08 -15.38 -17.56
CA SER A 195 6.85 -15.06 -16.84
C SER A 195 7.07 -14.87 -15.32
N SER A 196 8.14 -15.47 -14.78
CA SER A 196 8.53 -15.35 -13.37
C SER A 196 9.13 -13.99 -13.04
N VAL A 197 10.06 -13.47 -13.85
CA VAL A 197 10.67 -12.15 -13.67
C VAL A 197 9.62 -11.04 -13.76
N PHE A 198 8.79 -11.10 -14.79
CA PHE A 198 7.71 -10.13 -14.96
C PHE A 198 6.69 -10.21 -13.81
N GLY A 199 6.39 -11.43 -13.31
CA GLY A 199 5.50 -11.64 -12.17
C GLY A 199 6.04 -11.08 -10.85
N SER A 200 7.33 -11.25 -10.56
CA SER A 200 8.00 -10.66 -9.39
C SER A 200 7.99 -9.13 -9.47
N ALA A 201 8.38 -8.57 -10.61
CA ALA A 201 8.31 -7.13 -10.85
C ALA A 201 6.87 -6.60 -10.71
N MET A 202 5.88 -7.36 -11.21
CA MET A 202 4.47 -7.01 -11.09
C MET A 202 4.00 -6.99 -9.62
N ALA A 203 4.48 -7.91 -8.77
CA ALA A 203 4.16 -7.92 -7.35
C ALA A 203 4.73 -6.69 -6.62
N ALA A 204 5.97 -6.31 -6.93
CA ALA A 204 6.58 -5.09 -6.39
C ALA A 204 5.88 -3.82 -6.91
N VAL A 205 5.46 -3.80 -8.18
CA VAL A 205 4.64 -2.71 -8.74
C VAL A 205 3.24 -2.69 -8.11
N ALA A 206 2.62 -3.85 -7.85
CA ALA A 206 1.35 -3.92 -7.15
C ALA A 206 1.46 -3.31 -5.74
N PHE A 207 2.60 -3.53 -5.02
CA PHE A 207 2.90 -2.81 -3.78
C PHE A 207 2.95 -1.29 -3.99
N ALA A 208 3.64 -0.82 -5.04
CA ALA A 208 3.73 0.62 -5.33
C ALA A 208 2.36 1.27 -5.59
N TYR A 209 1.42 0.50 -6.09
CA TYR A 209 0.03 0.94 -6.30
C TYR A 209 -0.88 0.75 -5.07
N LEU A 210 -0.43 0.15 -3.94
CA LEU A 210 -1.28 0.01 -2.74
C LEU A 210 -1.74 1.38 -2.22
N GLY A 211 -2.96 1.40 -1.68
CA GLY A 211 -3.57 2.61 -1.14
C GLY A 211 -4.68 3.21 -2.01
N TRP A 212 -4.93 2.64 -3.20
CA TRP A 212 -6.07 3.03 -4.04
C TRP A 212 -7.42 2.80 -3.34
N ASP A 213 -7.48 1.88 -2.39
CA ASP A 213 -8.67 1.53 -1.60
C ASP A 213 -8.80 2.32 -0.28
N ASN A 214 -7.80 3.13 0.09
CA ASN A 214 -7.79 3.90 1.34
C ASN A 214 -9.05 4.72 1.59
N PRO A 215 -9.70 5.38 0.60
CA PRO A 215 -10.96 6.08 0.84
C PRO A 215 -12.09 5.20 1.35
N THR A 216 -12.04 3.89 1.10
CA THR A 216 -13.06 2.95 1.60
C THR A 216 -12.96 2.74 3.12
N TYR A 217 -11.77 2.92 3.70
CA TYR A 217 -11.56 2.84 5.16
C TYR A 217 -12.12 4.04 5.92
N ILE A 218 -12.34 5.16 5.22
CA ILE A 218 -12.93 6.40 5.78
C ILE A 218 -14.27 6.77 5.12
N ALA A 219 -14.92 5.81 4.46
CA ALA A 219 -16.16 6.04 3.70
C ALA A 219 -17.28 6.68 4.54
N GLY A 220 -17.30 6.42 5.85
CA GLY A 220 -18.26 7.03 6.80
C GLY A 220 -18.10 8.54 6.97
N GLU A 221 -16.93 9.12 6.68
CA GLU A 221 -16.62 10.55 6.82
C GLU A 221 -16.80 11.32 5.49
N ILE A 222 -17.06 10.61 4.38
CA ILE A 222 -17.18 11.20 3.05
C ILE A 222 -18.60 11.69 2.78
N ARG A 223 -18.71 12.99 2.41
CA ARG A 223 -19.98 13.60 1.96
C ARG A 223 -20.32 13.09 0.57
N ASN A 224 -21.61 12.86 0.34
CA ASN A 224 -22.11 12.36 -0.94
C ASN A 224 -21.29 11.17 -1.44
N THR A 225 -21.17 10.15 -0.58
CA THR A 225 -20.29 8.98 -0.71
C THR A 225 -20.31 8.37 -2.10
N LYS A 226 -21.52 8.25 -2.73
CA LYS A 226 -21.68 7.70 -4.08
C LYS A 226 -20.89 8.47 -5.14
N ARG A 227 -20.99 9.79 -5.16
CA ARG A 227 -20.31 10.64 -6.15
C ARG A 227 -18.84 10.84 -5.80
N SER A 228 -18.56 11.11 -4.52
CA SER A 228 -17.21 11.43 -4.06
C SER A 228 -16.29 10.22 -4.12
N LEU A 229 -16.74 9.01 -3.74
CA LEU A 229 -15.94 7.79 -3.89
C LEU A 229 -15.73 7.45 -5.36
N LYS A 230 -16.82 7.44 -6.18
CA LYS A 230 -16.70 7.13 -7.61
C LYS A 230 -15.64 7.98 -8.28
N TRP A 231 -15.80 9.28 -8.25
CA TRP A 231 -14.91 10.18 -8.98
C TRP A 231 -13.58 10.42 -8.27
N GLY A 232 -13.59 10.51 -6.93
CA GLY A 232 -12.37 10.73 -6.14
C GLY A 232 -11.39 9.56 -6.28
N MET A 233 -11.85 8.33 -6.11
CA MET A 233 -11.00 7.16 -6.26
C MET A 233 -10.54 6.97 -7.71
N THR A 234 -11.46 7.10 -8.70
CA THR A 234 -11.11 6.90 -10.10
C THR A 234 -10.12 7.97 -10.59
N LEU A 235 -10.38 9.26 -10.32
CA LEU A 235 -9.50 10.35 -10.74
C LEU A 235 -8.15 10.29 -10.01
N GLY A 236 -8.15 10.01 -8.69
CA GLY A 236 -6.92 9.83 -7.93
C GLY A 236 -6.07 8.68 -8.49
N MET A 237 -6.70 7.54 -8.79
CA MET A 237 -6.04 6.38 -9.37
C MET A 237 -5.43 6.67 -10.75
N LEU A 238 -6.20 7.30 -11.65
CA LEU A 238 -5.72 7.67 -12.99
C LEU A 238 -4.58 8.69 -12.93
N ALA A 239 -4.68 9.68 -12.04
CA ALA A 239 -3.62 10.68 -11.84
C ALA A 239 -2.31 10.03 -11.36
N VAL A 240 -2.39 9.11 -10.39
CA VAL A 240 -1.20 8.40 -9.90
C VAL A 240 -0.62 7.48 -10.98
N THR A 241 -1.47 6.75 -11.74
CA THR A 241 -0.99 5.91 -12.83
C THR A 241 -0.24 6.74 -13.88
N ALA A 242 -0.81 7.87 -14.31
CA ALA A 242 -0.16 8.77 -15.25
C ALA A 242 1.18 9.29 -14.70
N LEU A 243 1.18 9.73 -13.43
CA LEU A 243 2.38 10.23 -12.76
C LEU A 243 3.46 9.14 -12.65
N TYR A 244 3.10 7.91 -12.30
CA TYR A 244 4.05 6.80 -12.20
C TYR A 244 4.66 6.43 -13.56
N LEU A 245 3.87 6.41 -14.62
CA LEU A 245 4.38 6.19 -15.98
C LEU A 245 5.35 7.30 -16.40
N LEU A 246 5.01 8.56 -16.13
CA LEU A 246 5.89 9.70 -16.45
C LEU A 246 7.19 9.68 -15.63
N VAL A 247 7.13 9.36 -14.34
CA VAL A 247 8.33 9.25 -13.48
C VAL A 247 9.23 8.11 -13.96
N ASN A 248 8.65 6.94 -14.28
CA ASN A 248 9.43 5.83 -14.82
C ASN A 248 10.04 6.15 -16.20
N TRP A 249 9.33 6.90 -17.03
CA TRP A 249 9.89 7.41 -18.26
C TRP A 249 11.12 8.29 -18.01
N VAL A 250 11.08 9.19 -17.00
CA VAL A 250 12.23 10.01 -16.59
C VAL A 250 13.39 9.12 -16.09
N PHE A 251 13.11 8.08 -15.31
CA PHE A 251 14.15 7.14 -14.85
C PHE A 251 14.82 6.42 -16.02
N LEU A 252 14.04 5.98 -17.01
CA LEU A 252 14.56 5.32 -18.22
C LEU A 252 15.31 6.28 -19.17
N ARG A 253 15.05 7.59 -19.09
CA ARG A 253 15.89 8.60 -19.76
C ARG A 253 17.24 8.81 -19.08
N ALA A 254 17.29 8.61 -17.76
CA ALA A 254 18.51 8.76 -16.98
C ALA A 254 19.51 7.61 -17.22
N ALA A 255 19.01 6.38 -17.40
CA ALA A 255 19.83 5.20 -17.59
C ALA A 255 19.07 4.07 -18.30
N ALA A 256 19.78 3.26 -19.05
CA ALA A 256 19.24 2.01 -19.58
C ALA A 256 19.05 0.99 -18.44
N PRO A 257 18.09 0.03 -18.56
CA PRO A 257 17.82 -0.96 -17.52
C PRO A 257 19.06 -1.74 -17.03
N HIS A 258 19.98 -2.10 -17.92
CA HIS A 258 21.21 -2.82 -17.58
C HIS A 258 22.23 -1.97 -16.82
N GLU A 259 22.10 -0.65 -16.84
CA GLU A 259 22.95 0.27 -16.07
C GLU A 259 22.42 0.52 -14.64
N MET A 260 21.20 0.05 -14.33
CA MET A 260 20.59 0.17 -13.01
C MET A 260 21.06 -0.92 -12.04
N ILE A 261 22.37 -1.22 -12.14
CA ILE A 261 23.09 -2.17 -11.28
C ILE A 261 24.34 -1.46 -10.77
N HIS A 262 24.68 -1.65 -9.50
CA HIS A 262 25.95 -1.20 -8.92
C HIS A 262 27.13 -2.08 -9.41
N PRO A 263 28.38 -1.62 -9.30
CA PRO A 263 29.56 -2.41 -9.70
C PRO A 263 29.71 -3.74 -8.94
N ASP A 264 29.09 -3.88 -7.77
CA ASP A 264 29.05 -5.11 -6.96
C ASP A 264 27.93 -6.08 -7.41
N GLY A 265 27.20 -5.75 -8.47
CA GLY A 265 26.08 -6.55 -8.99
C GLY A 265 24.75 -6.33 -8.26
N SER A 266 24.70 -5.48 -7.24
CA SER A 266 23.45 -5.19 -6.54
C SER A 266 22.57 -4.21 -7.31
N PRO A 267 21.22 -4.34 -7.24
CA PRO A 267 20.31 -3.42 -7.92
C PRO A 267 20.31 -2.03 -7.29
N VAL A 268 20.06 -1.00 -8.10
CA VAL A 268 19.96 0.40 -7.64
C VAL A 268 18.66 0.64 -6.89
N VAL A 269 18.66 0.48 -5.58
CA VAL A 269 17.48 0.69 -4.73
C VAL A 269 17.04 2.16 -4.70
N ASP A 270 18.01 3.10 -4.75
CA ASP A 270 17.79 4.55 -4.68
C ASP A 270 17.59 5.18 -6.07
N ILE A 271 16.72 4.60 -6.89
CA ILE A 271 16.52 5.00 -8.29
C ILE A 271 16.17 6.50 -8.44
N GLY A 272 15.44 7.08 -7.48
CA GLY A 272 15.11 8.51 -7.51
C GLY A 272 16.35 9.41 -7.42
N ARG A 273 17.30 9.10 -6.52
CA ARG A 273 18.59 9.79 -6.42
C ARG A 273 19.45 9.49 -7.65
N PHE A 274 19.59 8.22 -8.00
CA PHE A 274 20.41 7.77 -9.12
C PHE A 274 20.03 8.49 -10.42
N ALA A 275 18.75 8.57 -10.75
CA ALA A 275 18.27 9.24 -11.95
C ALA A 275 18.51 10.76 -11.88
N THR A 276 18.27 11.39 -10.73
CA THR A 276 18.48 12.84 -10.59
C THR A 276 19.95 13.23 -10.60
N VAL A 277 20.86 12.40 -10.07
CA VAL A 277 22.31 12.60 -10.20
C VAL A 277 22.75 12.55 -11.66
N ARG A 278 22.28 11.55 -12.41
CA ARG A 278 22.63 11.40 -13.83
C ARG A 278 22.09 12.51 -14.72
N LEU A 279 20.89 13.00 -14.46
CA LEU A 279 20.26 14.05 -15.27
C LEU A 279 20.71 15.46 -14.90
N PHE A 280 20.97 15.72 -13.62
CA PHE A 280 21.12 17.08 -13.10
C PHE A 280 22.41 17.29 -12.27
N GLY A 281 23.22 16.26 -12.10
CA GLY A 281 24.46 16.30 -11.32
C GLY A 281 24.26 16.05 -9.82
N GLU A 282 25.39 15.89 -9.11
CA GLU A 282 25.44 15.41 -7.72
C GLU A 282 24.74 16.36 -6.73
N THR A 283 24.87 17.67 -6.91
CA THR A 283 24.24 18.66 -6.01
C THR A 283 22.73 18.57 -6.03
N VAL A 284 22.14 18.48 -7.22
CA VAL A 284 20.67 18.34 -7.37
C VAL A 284 20.22 16.98 -6.89
N GLY A 285 20.93 15.91 -7.25
CA GLY A 285 20.62 14.56 -6.80
C GLY A 285 20.71 14.41 -5.28
N GLY A 286 21.69 15.04 -4.63
CA GLY A 286 21.81 15.07 -3.18
C GLY A 286 20.63 15.81 -2.51
N THR A 287 20.26 16.97 -3.04
CA THR A 287 19.09 17.72 -2.56
C THR A 287 17.81 16.90 -2.72
N PHE A 288 17.61 16.28 -3.89
CA PHE A 288 16.45 15.44 -4.16
C PHE A 288 16.40 14.22 -3.24
N ASN A 289 17.56 13.63 -2.94
CA ASN A 289 17.67 12.54 -1.96
C ASN A 289 17.13 12.93 -0.57
N ILE A 290 17.47 14.13 -0.08
CA ILE A 290 16.96 14.65 1.20
C ILE A 290 15.43 14.83 1.14
N LEU A 291 14.89 15.36 0.04
CA LEU A 291 13.45 15.50 -0.14
C LEU A 291 12.74 14.15 -0.14
N ILE A 292 13.32 13.12 -0.77
CA ILE A 292 12.80 11.75 -0.72
C ILE A 292 12.82 11.20 0.71
N LEU A 293 13.89 11.41 1.47
CA LEU A 293 13.97 10.98 2.87
C LEU A 293 12.84 11.58 3.72
N LEU A 294 12.51 12.85 3.52
CA LEU A 294 11.36 13.49 4.18
C LEU A 294 10.03 12.85 3.79
N VAL A 295 9.82 12.55 2.50
CA VAL A 295 8.65 11.84 2.00
C VAL A 295 8.54 10.46 2.64
N LEU A 296 9.62 9.69 2.67
CA LEU A 296 9.64 8.34 3.22
C LEU A 296 9.37 8.34 4.72
N PHE A 297 10.02 9.24 5.48
CA PHE A 297 9.77 9.35 6.93
C PHE A 297 8.33 9.77 7.24
N SER A 298 7.77 10.72 6.49
CA SER A 298 6.37 11.11 6.62
C SER A 298 5.42 9.93 6.34
N THR A 299 5.70 9.14 5.29
CA THR A 299 4.90 7.95 4.95
C THR A 299 4.98 6.89 6.06
N LEU A 300 6.20 6.60 6.54
CA LEU A 300 6.44 5.65 7.63
C LEU A 300 5.70 6.06 8.90
N SER A 301 5.81 7.33 9.30
CA SER A 301 5.16 7.89 10.47
C SER A 301 3.64 7.77 10.39
N LEU A 302 3.04 8.19 9.27
CA LEU A 302 1.59 8.09 9.06
C LEU A 302 1.11 6.64 9.10
N THR A 303 1.81 5.73 8.40
CA THR A 303 1.45 4.31 8.35
C THR A 303 1.55 3.66 9.72
N ALA A 304 2.56 4.03 10.53
CA ALA A 304 2.70 3.56 11.91
C ALA A 304 1.53 4.00 12.79
N MET A 305 1.09 5.25 12.67
CA MET A 305 -0.05 5.77 13.41
C MET A 305 -1.36 5.05 13.03
N VAL A 306 -1.62 4.89 11.74
CA VAL A 306 -2.86 4.30 11.24
C VAL A 306 -2.91 2.80 11.57
N GLY A 307 -1.83 2.07 11.38
CA GLY A 307 -1.75 0.64 11.67
C GLY A 307 -2.04 0.31 13.14
N ALA A 308 -1.46 1.08 14.06
CA ALA A 308 -1.75 0.90 15.50
C ALA A 308 -3.24 1.12 15.84
N ARG A 309 -3.93 2.02 15.14
CA ARG A 309 -5.38 2.24 15.32
C ARG A 309 -6.21 1.07 14.82
N VAL A 310 -5.74 0.31 13.83
CA VAL A 310 -6.42 -0.91 13.39
C VAL A 310 -6.40 -1.96 14.50
N PHE A 311 -5.23 -2.23 15.09
CA PHE A 311 -5.12 -3.13 16.24
C PHE A 311 -5.98 -2.70 17.42
N TYR A 312 -5.97 -1.40 17.76
CA TYR A 312 -6.83 -0.82 18.78
C TYR A 312 -8.33 -1.02 18.46
N SER A 313 -8.74 -0.78 17.23
CA SER A 313 -10.15 -0.94 16.80
C SER A 313 -10.61 -2.39 16.89
N MET A 314 -9.79 -3.36 16.48
CA MET A 314 -10.08 -4.79 16.59
C MET A 314 -10.14 -5.23 18.06
N GLY A 315 -9.26 -4.69 18.93
CA GLY A 315 -9.33 -4.90 20.37
C GLY A 315 -10.65 -4.38 20.97
N ARG A 316 -11.10 -3.18 20.59
CA ARG A 316 -12.37 -2.61 21.03
C ARG A 316 -13.60 -3.40 20.63
N LYS A 317 -13.53 -4.11 19.52
CA LYS A 317 -14.60 -5.03 19.07
C LYS A 317 -14.55 -6.40 19.75
N GLY A 318 -13.59 -6.62 20.67
CA GLY A 318 -13.36 -7.91 21.30
C GLY A 318 -12.76 -8.97 20.40
N GLU A 319 -12.26 -8.59 19.23
CA GLU A 319 -11.64 -9.49 18.25
C GLU A 319 -10.16 -9.76 18.57
N LEU A 320 -9.50 -8.86 19.31
CA LEU A 320 -8.14 -8.98 19.82
C LEU A 320 -8.10 -8.69 21.33
N PRO A 321 -6.99 -9.04 22.04
CA PRO A 321 -6.85 -8.82 23.46
C PRO A 321 -7.13 -7.37 23.89
N GLY A 322 -7.88 -7.19 24.96
CA GLY A 322 -8.28 -5.88 25.50
C GLY A 322 -7.09 -4.98 25.88
N ALA A 323 -5.90 -5.55 26.13
CA ALA A 323 -4.69 -4.79 26.38
C ALA A 323 -4.35 -3.81 25.23
N LEU A 324 -4.68 -4.15 23.97
CA LEU A 324 -4.49 -3.29 22.81
C LEU A 324 -5.37 -2.03 22.82
N THR A 325 -6.38 -1.98 23.71
CA THR A 325 -7.28 -0.83 23.85
C THR A 325 -6.81 0.18 24.89
N ILE A 326 -5.70 -0.09 25.58
CA ILE A 326 -5.17 0.80 26.61
C ILE A 326 -4.58 2.04 25.94
N LEU A 327 -5.14 3.20 26.29
CA LEU A 327 -4.67 4.50 25.85
C LEU A 327 -3.81 5.14 26.96
N ASN A 328 -2.76 5.81 26.59
CA ASN A 328 -2.01 6.65 27.51
C ASN A 328 -2.77 7.98 27.82
N ARG A 329 -2.21 8.82 28.70
CA ARG A 329 -2.81 10.12 29.08
C ARG A 329 -3.03 11.07 27.89
N ARG A 330 -2.37 10.83 26.75
CA ARG A 330 -2.48 11.63 25.52
C ARG A 330 -3.40 10.99 24.46
N GLY A 331 -4.04 9.88 24.78
CA GLY A 331 -4.97 9.17 23.90
C GLY A 331 -4.31 8.28 22.84
N SER A 332 -3.02 7.93 23.00
CA SER A 332 -2.31 7.03 22.08
C SER A 332 -2.38 5.58 22.54
N PRO A 333 -2.62 4.60 21.65
CA PRO A 333 -2.68 3.18 21.94
C PRO A 333 -1.26 2.57 22.03
N VAL A 334 -0.59 2.78 23.17
CA VAL A 334 0.85 2.50 23.34
C VAL A 334 1.17 1.00 23.15
N ILE A 335 0.31 0.11 23.66
CA ILE A 335 0.53 -1.33 23.52
C ILE A 335 0.36 -1.76 22.06
N ALA A 336 -0.62 -1.22 21.35
CA ALA A 336 -0.78 -1.50 19.91
C ALA A 336 0.41 -0.99 19.09
N LEU A 337 0.93 0.22 19.40
CA LEU A 337 2.16 0.76 18.81
C LEU A 337 3.36 -0.12 19.09
N ALA A 338 3.54 -0.61 20.32
CA ALA A 338 4.65 -1.47 20.70
C ALA A 338 4.60 -2.84 19.98
N VAL A 339 3.42 -3.47 19.92
CA VAL A 339 3.22 -4.74 19.20
C VAL A 339 3.52 -4.57 17.71
N GLN A 340 3.00 -3.49 17.09
CA GLN A 340 3.30 -3.18 15.70
C GLN A 340 4.79 -2.95 15.47
N CYS A 341 5.43 -2.13 16.30
CA CYS A 341 6.87 -1.86 16.23
C CYS A 341 7.69 -3.15 16.31
N ALA A 342 7.40 -4.02 17.29
CA ALA A 342 8.10 -5.30 17.44
C ALA A 342 7.96 -6.17 16.18
N GLY A 343 6.75 -6.27 15.60
CA GLY A 343 6.53 -7.00 14.36
C GLY A 343 7.30 -6.42 13.17
N VAL A 344 7.37 -5.08 13.06
CA VAL A 344 8.15 -4.40 12.01
C VAL A 344 9.65 -4.68 12.16
N LEU A 345 10.19 -4.61 13.38
CA LEU A 345 11.61 -4.88 13.64
C LEU A 345 11.98 -6.34 13.31
N LEU A 346 11.10 -7.29 13.60
CA LEU A 346 11.29 -8.68 13.17
C LEU A 346 11.34 -8.81 11.65
N LEU A 347 10.42 -8.15 10.94
CA LEU A 347 10.43 -8.16 9.47
C LEU A 347 11.73 -7.55 8.91
N ILE A 348 12.17 -6.42 9.41
CA ILE A 348 13.44 -5.78 8.99
C ILE A 348 14.63 -6.74 9.22
N ARG A 349 14.63 -7.47 10.35
CA ARG A 349 15.76 -8.33 10.73
C ARG A 349 15.86 -9.60 9.90
N PHE A 350 14.72 -10.16 9.48
CA PHE A 350 14.67 -11.49 8.87
C PHE A 350 14.29 -11.50 7.38
N THR A 351 13.94 -10.33 6.80
CA THR A 351 13.47 -10.28 5.42
C THR A 351 14.13 -9.12 4.66
N GLY A 352 14.60 -9.38 3.45
CA GLY A 352 15.18 -8.35 2.57
C GLY A 352 14.10 -7.42 1.98
N LEU A 353 14.52 -6.23 1.52
CA LEU A 353 13.62 -5.24 0.94
C LEU A 353 12.87 -5.78 -0.28
N LYS A 354 13.55 -6.48 -1.20
CA LYS A 354 12.94 -7.05 -2.41
C LYS A 354 11.87 -8.07 -2.05
N ASP A 355 12.20 -9.00 -1.15
CA ASP A 355 11.27 -10.06 -0.71
C ASP A 355 10.04 -9.48 0.00
N LEU A 356 10.22 -8.44 0.81
CA LEU A 356 9.10 -7.74 1.46
C LEU A 356 8.21 -7.03 0.45
N LEU A 357 8.79 -6.30 -0.51
CA LEU A 357 8.03 -5.61 -1.56
C LEU A 357 7.15 -6.58 -2.33
N GLU A 358 7.72 -7.67 -2.81
CA GLU A 358 7.02 -8.70 -3.57
C GLU A 358 5.96 -9.41 -2.70
N SER A 359 6.32 -9.81 -1.48
CA SER A 359 5.42 -10.53 -0.57
C SER A 359 4.23 -9.67 -0.13
N VAL A 360 4.48 -8.42 0.27
CA VAL A 360 3.40 -7.51 0.67
C VAL A 360 2.50 -7.21 -0.53
N GLY A 361 3.08 -6.98 -1.70
CA GLY A 361 2.34 -6.72 -2.94
C GLY A 361 1.42 -7.88 -3.31
N VAL A 362 1.93 -9.11 -3.35
CA VAL A 362 1.11 -10.28 -3.72
C VAL A 362 0.06 -10.60 -2.67
N ILE A 363 0.43 -10.61 -1.37
CA ILE A 363 -0.51 -10.97 -0.30
C ILE A 363 -1.69 -10.01 -0.25
N LEU A 364 -1.43 -8.69 -0.28
CA LEU A 364 -2.50 -7.70 -0.24
C LEU A 364 -3.35 -7.71 -1.51
N THR A 365 -2.75 -7.99 -2.66
CA THR A 365 -3.51 -8.14 -3.92
C THR A 365 -4.41 -9.38 -3.87
N VAL A 366 -3.94 -10.50 -3.29
CA VAL A 366 -4.76 -11.71 -3.08
C VAL A 366 -5.92 -11.44 -2.11
N ILE A 367 -5.65 -10.72 -1.00
CA ILE A 367 -6.69 -10.31 -0.04
C ILE A 367 -7.75 -9.43 -0.73
N SER A 368 -7.30 -8.46 -1.53
CA SER A 368 -8.21 -7.63 -2.33
C SER A 368 -8.93 -8.45 -3.39
N GLY A 369 -8.29 -9.48 -3.95
CA GLY A 369 -8.89 -10.45 -4.87
C GLY A 369 -10.08 -11.19 -4.26
N ALA A 370 -9.98 -11.60 -2.99
CA ALA A 370 -11.12 -12.19 -2.28
C ALA A 370 -12.29 -11.20 -2.17
N THR A 371 -12.03 -9.92 -1.96
CA THR A 371 -13.04 -8.86 -1.94
C THR A 371 -13.66 -8.66 -3.33
N VAL A 372 -12.83 -8.63 -4.38
CA VAL A 372 -13.27 -8.51 -5.79
C VAL A 372 -14.13 -9.70 -6.20
N LEU A 373 -13.72 -10.94 -5.87
CA LEU A 373 -14.51 -12.15 -6.07
C LEU A 373 -15.87 -12.04 -5.38
N GLY A 374 -15.90 -11.39 -4.22
CA GLY A 374 -17.13 -11.14 -3.47
C GLY A 374 -18.18 -10.36 -4.25
N VAL A 375 -17.79 -9.44 -5.14
CA VAL A 375 -18.74 -8.70 -6.01
C VAL A 375 -19.41 -9.67 -6.98
N ILE A 376 -18.65 -10.58 -7.58
CA ILE A 376 -19.18 -11.59 -8.51
C ILE A 376 -20.17 -12.49 -7.75
N LEU A 377 -19.78 -13.01 -6.58
CA LEU A 377 -20.63 -13.87 -5.76
C LEU A 377 -21.91 -13.16 -5.30
N LEU A 378 -21.83 -11.89 -4.90
CA LEU A 378 -23.01 -11.10 -4.52
C LEU A 378 -23.97 -10.89 -5.70
N ARG A 379 -23.45 -10.71 -6.90
CA ARG A 379 -24.31 -10.56 -8.08
C ARG A 379 -25.03 -11.84 -8.44
N ILE A 380 -24.40 -13.00 -8.21
CA ILE A 380 -25.00 -14.33 -8.44
C ILE A 380 -26.00 -14.66 -7.31
N ARG A 381 -25.58 -14.50 -6.03
CA ARG A 381 -26.39 -14.95 -4.88
C ARG A 381 -27.51 -13.98 -4.49
N ARG A 382 -27.33 -12.68 -4.75
CA ARG A 382 -28.27 -11.61 -4.38
C ARG A 382 -28.46 -10.63 -5.56
N PRO A 383 -29.07 -11.08 -6.69
CA PRO A 383 -29.26 -10.24 -7.88
C PRO A 383 -30.16 -9.02 -7.63
N GLY A 384 -31.16 -9.14 -6.75
CA GLY A 384 -32.08 -8.07 -6.38
C GLY A 384 -31.54 -7.00 -5.43
N LEU A 385 -30.26 -7.12 -4.95
CA LEU A 385 -29.69 -6.14 -4.04
C LEU A 385 -29.57 -4.76 -4.72
N PRO A 386 -30.11 -3.67 -4.14
CA PRO A 386 -30.02 -2.33 -4.72
C PRO A 386 -28.55 -1.86 -4.72
N ARG A 387 -28.01 -1.61 -5.90
CA ARG A 387 -26.62 -1.16 -6.11
C ARG A 387 -26.61 0.30 -6.52
N PRO A 388 -26.22 1.23 -5.62
CA PRO A 388 -26.14 2.65 -5.94
C PRO A 388 -25.09 3.00 -7.00
N PHE A 389 -24.07 2.15 -7.14
CA PHE A 389 -23.07 2.17 -8.19
C PHE A 389 -22.90 0.73 -8.70
N ARG A 390 -22.76 0.58 -10.01
CA ARG A 390 -22.46 -0.70 -10.68
C ARG A 390 -21.12 -0.58 -11.39
N VAL A 391 -20.27 -1.60 -11.26
CA VAL A 391 -19.00 -1.67 -11.99
C VAL A 391 -19.25 -1.50 -13.49
N PRO A 392 -18.61 -0.51 -14.14
CA PRO A 392 -18.68 -0.35 -15.59
C PRO A 392 -18.12 -1.60 -16.29
N LEU A 393 -18.67 -1.94 -17.46
CA LEU A 393 -18.22 -3.08 -18.27
C LEU A 393 -18.16 -4.42 -17.50
N TYR A 394 -18.97 -4.58 -16.46
CA TYR A 394 -19.04 -5.85 -15.73
C TYR A 394 -19.34 -7.01 -16.69
N PRO A 395 -18.65 -8.18 -16.59
CA PRO A 395 -17.74 -8.60 -15.51
C PRO A 395 -16.24 -8.30 -15.79
N VAL A 396 -15.90 -7.55 -16.83
CA VAL A 396 -14.51 -7.39 -17.31
C VAL A 396 -13.53 -6.91 -16.22
N PRO A 397 -13.75 -5.79 -15.48
CA PRO A 397 -12.77 -5.34 -14.49
C PRO A 397 -12.52 -6.36 -13.37
N PRO A 398 -13.54 -6.97 -12.69
CA PRO A 398 -13.26 -7.96 -11.67
C PRO A 398 -12.58 -9.22 -12.22
N VAL A 399 -12.88 -9.66 -13.44
CA VAL A 399 -12.23 -10.82 -14.06
C VAL A 399 -10.77 -10.52 -14.37
N ILE A 400 -10.45 -9.37 -14.98
CA ILE A 400 -9.05 -8.95 -15.24
C ILE A 400 -8.27 -8.90 -13.92
N TYR A 401 -8.85 -8.28 -12.87
CA TYR A 401 -8.21 -8.22 -11.56
C TYR A 401 -7.85 -9.61 -11.04
N LEU A 402 -8.80 -10.53 -11.05
CA LEU A 402 -8.61 -11.90 -10.55
C LEU A 402 -7.59 -12.69 -11.39
N LEU A 403 -7.64 -12.59 -12.71
CA LEU A 403 -6.68 -13.28 -13.59
C LEU A 403 -5.26 -12.78 -13.36
N LEU A 404 -5.05 -11.46 -13.31
CA LEU A 404 -3.75 -10.87 -13.02
C LEU A 404 -3.26 -11.22 -11.62
N THR A 405 -4.15 -11.24 -10.62
CA THR A 405 -3.81 -11.63 -9.25
C THR A 405 -3.34 -13.09 -9.17
N VAL A 406 -4.08 -14.03 -9.79
CA VAL A 406 -3.72 -15.45 -9.80
C VAL A 406 -2.40 -15.67 -10.52
N TRP A 407 -2.23 -15.06 -11.68
CA TRP A 407 -0.99 -15.17 -12.45
C TRP A 407 0.21 -14.59 -11.68
N MET A 408 0.08 -13.41 -11.08
CA MET A 408 1.13 -12.78 -10.27
C MET A 408 1.49 -13.65 -9.05
N ALA A 409 0.49 -14.12 -8.30
CA ALA A 409 0.71 -14.97 -7.14
C ALA A 409 1.43 -16.27 -7.53
N TRP A 410 1.02 -16.90 -8.62
CA TRP A 410 1.69 -18.07 -9.17
C TRP A 410 3.16 -17.83 -9.53
N SER A 411 3.43 -16.70 -10.20
CA SER A 411 4.79 -16.33 -10.60
C SER A 411 5.70 -16.09 -9.38
N VAL A 412 5.22 -15.31 -8.39
CA VAL A 412 5.99 -15.01 -7.18
C VAL A 412 6.21 -16.24 -6.34
N PHE A 413 5.19 -17.09 -6.15
CA PHE A 413 5.36 -18.32 -5.35
C PHE A 413 6.35 -19.31 -5.97
N ARG A 414 6.56 -19.26 -7.30
CA ARG A 414 7.61 -20.05 -7.95
C ARG A 414 9.01 -19.48 -7.81
N SER A 415 9.15 -18.16 -7.81
CA SER A 415 10.44 -17.48 -7.80
C SER A 415 10.93 -17.07 -6.41
N ASN A 416 10.01 -16.87 -5.46
CA ASN A 416 10.33 -16.35 -4.12
C ASN A 416 9.68 -17.19 -3.02
N PRO A 417 10.40 -18.21 -2.48
CA PRO A 417 9.91 -19.04 -1.39
C PRO A 417 9.56 -18.27 -0.10
N THR A 418 10.24 -17.13 0.15
CA THR A 418 9.97 -16.26 1.29
C THR A 418 8.52 -15.74 1.27
N SER A 419 7.99 -15.42 0.11
CA SER A 419 6.60 -15.00 -0.07
C SER A 419 5.60 -16.08 0.34
N ILE A 420 5.90 -17.36 0.11
CA ILE A 420 5.07 -18.49 0.56
C ILE A 420 5.08 -18.56 2.08
N ILE A 421 6.27 -18.49 2.70
CA ILE A 421 6.43 -18.56 4.15
C ILE A 421 5.67 -17.42 4.83
N LEU A 422 5.82 -16.19 4.34
CA LEU A 422 5.10 -15.02 4.87
C LEU A 422 3.59 -15.14 4.69
N THR A 423 3.13 -15.67 3.56
CA THR A 423 1.69 -15.86 3.29
C THR A 423 1.11 -16.92 4.24
N LEU A 424 1.71 -18.10 4.29
CA LEU A 424 1.25 -19.19 5.15
C LEU A 424 1.38 -18.84 6.63
N GLY A 425 2.47 -18.16 7.01
CA GLY A 425 2.69 -17.66 8.36
C GLY A 425 1.61 -16.65 8.77
N THR A 426 1.28 -15.70 7.91
CA THR A 426 0.21 -14.72 8.17
C THR A 426 -1.14 -15.42 8.33
N ILE A 427 -1.49 -16.33 7.42
CA ILE A 427 -2.75 -17.09 7.51
C ILE A 427 -2.76 -17.93 8.78
N GLY A 428 -1.66 -18.62 9.10
CA GLY A 428 -1.54 -19.43 10.31
C GLY A 428 -1.74 -18.62 11.59
N VAL A 429 -1.06 -17.46 11.69
CA VAL A 429 -1.21 -16.55 12.84
C VAL A 429 -2.64 -16.03 12.95
N THR A 430 -3.24 -15.59 11.85
CA THR A 430 -4.60 -15.06 11.88
C THR A 430 -5.63 -16.11 12.27
N LEU A 431 -5.50 -17.34 11.78
CA LEU A 431 -6.35 -18.46 12.18
C LEU A 431 -6.12 -18.87 13.64
N ALA A 432 -4.87 -18.95 14.10
CA ALA A 432 -4.55 -19.27 15.49
C ALA A 432 -5.17 -18.26 16.47
N VAL A 433 -5.07 -16.97 16.15
CA VAL A 433 -5.71 -15.90 16.96
C VAL A 433 -7.23 -16.02 16.90
N TRP A 434 -7.82 -16.32 15.74
CA TRP A 434 -9.27 -16.53 15.64
C TRP A 434 -9.76 -17.68 16.53
N PHE A 435 -9.16 -18.86 16.41
CA PHE A 435 -9.60 -20.03 17.17
C PHE A 435 -9.26 -19.94 18.66
N GLY A 436 -8.12 -19.32 18.99
CA GLY A 436 -7.69 -19.17 20.38
C GLY A 436 -8.49 -18.12 21.17
N PHE A 437 -8.82 -17.00 20.53
CA PHE A 437 -9.37 -15.84 21.19
C PHE A 437 -10.74 -15.39 20.62
N SER A 438 -10.78 -15.08 19.33
CA SER A 438 -11.94 -14.35 18.76
C SER A 438 -13.20 -15.19 18.68
N ARG A 439 -13.09 -16.51 18.47
CA ARG A 439 -14.23 -17.43 18.43
C ARG A 439 -15.04 -17.43 19.75
N ARG A 440 -14.36 -17.24 20.87
CA ARG A 440 -15.01 -17.25 22.20
C ARG A 440 -15.77 -15.97 22.49
N HIS A 441 -15.34 -14.84 21.89
CA HIS A 441 -15.90 -13.50 22.15
C HIS A 441 -16.87 -13.02 21.06
N SER A 442 -16.95 -13.71 19.93
CA SER A 442 -17.85 -13.36 18.80
C SER A 442 -19.26 -13.97 18.91
N ARG A 443 -19.61 -14.64 20.01
CA ARG A 443 -21.00 -15.09 20.22
C ARG A 443 -21.89 -13.85 20.45
N PRO A 444 -23.02 -13.73 19.73
CA PRO A 444 -24.03 -12.72 20.09
C PRO A 444 -24.46 -12.98 21.54
N PRO A 445 -24.81 -11.94 22.32
CA PRO A 445 -25.40 -12.13 23.65
C PRO A 445 -26.56 -13.11 23.51
N SER A 446 -26.53 -14.16 24.32
CA SER A 446 -27.59 -15.16 24.32
C SER A 446 -28.91 -14.44 24.62
N SER A 447 -29.97 -14.75 23.86
CA SER A 447 -31.32 -14.17 24.00
C SER A 447 -31.94 -14.45 25.37
N GLY A 448 -31.17 -14.91 26.35
CA GLY A 448 -31.56 -15.21 27.72
C GLY A 448 -31.29 -14.10 28.75
N ASP A 449 -30.46 -13.07 28.43
CA ASP A 449 -30.09 -12.03 29.40
C ASP A 449 -31.02 -10.79 29.39
N THR A 450 -32.16 -10.86 28.71
CA THR A 450 -33.19 -9.79 28.72
C THR A 450 -34.37 -10.06 29.65
N ALA A 451 -34.25 -11.03 30.56
CA ALA A 451 -35.26 -11.32 31.58
C ALA A 451 -34.62 -11.35 32.99
N ALA A 452 -34.27 -10.19 33.53
CA ALA A 452 -34.15 -9.91 34.96
C ALA A 452 -34.22 -8.38 35.19
#